data_fde9ea7a5377b068cb689ec080716775
#
_entry.id   fde9ea7a5377b068cb689ec080716775
#
_cell.length_a   1.000
_cell.length_b   1.000
_cell.length_c   1.000
_cell.angle_alpha   90.00
_cell.angle_beta   90.00
_cell.angle_gamma   90.00
#
_symmetry.space_group_name_H-M   'P 1'
#
loop_
_entity.id
_entity.type
_entity.pdbx_description
1 polymer ?
#
loop_
_entity_poly.entity_id
_entity_poly.type
_entity_poly.pdbx_seq_one_letter_code
_entity_poly.pdbx_strand_id
1 'polypeptide(L)'
;MIGSFLLLGALFIPIGVVLKGQSDGVVEYSQQYDGAGSIHTECGITEANTNQECTIDFTANQKMEEPVYVYYELSNFYQNHRRYVKSISYKQLQGKTDSADVSFTDDCQPLQYITKPDTTNPDTSKQILLSPCGLIANSLFNDVISTTTESIAAGFGMKEEGIAWESDVEEKYLQPDGFKYEECFDTVGDSNCSTLCNQEGWCGTAKEPYVDADSKKYAFFYPDDINIQYLYESYPEVVSPIEGVKNEHFIVWMRTAGLPKFRKLYGIIEKDIEKGETGEWCEYLWNGLFATFN
;
A
#
# COMPACT_ATOMS: atom_id res chain seq x y z
N MET A 1 -6.11 -20.72 -48.21
CA MET A 1 -5.28 -19.85 -47.38
C MET A 1 -5.68 -18.36 -47.49
N ILE A 2 -5.62 -17.72 -48.69
CA ILE A 2 -5.94 -16.27 -48.82
C ILE A 2 -7.35 -15.97 -48.33
N GLY A 3 -8.37 -16.77 -48.67
CA GLY A 3 -9.74 -16.58 -48.22
C GLY A 3 -9.94 -16.62 -46.71
N SER A 4 -9.20 -17.47 -45.99
CA SER A 4 -9.27 -17.51 -44.51
C SER A 4 -8.69 -16.26 -43.86
N PHE A 5 -7.61 -15.70 -44.39
CA PHE A 5 -7.05 -14.46 -43.90
C PHE A 5 -7.98 -13.26 -44.16
N LEU A 6 -8.65 -13.24 -45.32
CA LEU A 6 -9.64 -12.20 -45.63
C LEU A 6 -10.86 -12.26 -44.69
N LEU A 7 -11.35 -13.46 -44.35
CA LEU A 7 -12.43 -13.64 -43.39
C LEU A 7 -12.02 -13.21 -41.98
N LEU A 8 -10.84 -13.57 -41.54
CA LEU A 8 -10.30 -13.13 -40.24
C LEU A 8 -10.13 -11.61 -40.19
N GLY A 9 -9.60 -10.99 -41.25
CA GLY A 9 -9.49 -9.55 -41.35
C GLY A 9 -10.85 -8.85 -41.32
N ALA A 10 -11.84 -9.36 -42.06
CA ALA A 10 -13.20 -8.81 -42.06
C ALA A 10 -13.89 -8.93 -40.69
N LEU A 11 -13.50 -9.90 -39.84
CA LEU A 11 -14.00 -10.04 -38.48
C LEU A 11 -13.26 -9.12 -37.48
N PHE A 12 -11.94 -9.08 -37.52
CA PHE A 12 -11.15 -8.36 -36.50
C PHE A 12 -11.08 -6.85 -36.74
N ILE A 13 -11.14 -6.37 -37.98
CA ILE A 13 -11.09 -4.94 -38.28
C ILE A 13 -12.25 -4.19 -37.62
N PRO A 14 -13.53 -4.59 -37.76
CA PRO A 14 -14.65 -3.93 -37.10
C PRO A 14 -14.50 -3.97 -35.56
N ILE A 15 -14.09 -5.10 -34.99
CA ILE A 15 -13.85 -5.23 -33.56
C ILE A 15 -12.77 -4.22 -33.11
N GLY A 16 -11.66 -4.13 -33.84
CA GLY A 16 -10.60 -3.19 -33.56
C GLY A 16 -11.04 -1.73 -33.62
N VAL A 17 -11.90 -1.38 -34.57
CA VAL A 17 -12.46 -0.01 -34.69
C VAL A 17 -13.34 0.32 -33.49
N VAL A 18 -14.20 -0.61 -33.05
CA VAL A 18 -15.05 -0.41 -31.86
C VAL A 18 -14.21 -0.28 -30.60
N LEU A 19 -13.25 -1.18 -30.39
CA LEU A 19 -12.34 -1.12 -29.23
C LEU A 19 -11.53 0.18 -29.21
N LYS A 20 -11.04 0.62 -30.38
CA LYS A 20 -10.35 1.92 -30.48
C LYS A 20 -11.27 3.07 -30.10
N GLY A 21 -12.52 3.08 -30.58
CA GLY A 21 -13.49 4.12 -30.25
C GLY A 21 -13.78 4.19 -28.74
N GLN A 22 -13.89 3.04 -28.06
CA GLN A 22 -14.04 3.00 -26.60
C GLN A 22 -12.78 3.49 -25.89
N SER A 23 -11.59 3.09 -26.35
CA SER A 23 -10.31 3.54 -25.77
C SER A 23 -10.10 5.06 -25.94
N ASP A 24 -10.47 5.60 -27.09
CA ASP A 24 -10.34 7.05 -27.35
C ASP A 24 -11.35 7.88 -26.49
N GLY A 25 -12.38 7.25 -25.95
CA GLY A 25 -13.36 7.86 -25.05
C GLY A 25 -12.93 7.92 -23.57
N VAL A 26 -11.84 7.25 -23.20
CA VAL A 26 -11.32 7.29 -21.82
C VAL A 26 -10.74 8.67 -21.53
N VAL A 27 -11.29 9.34 -20.53
CA VAL A 27 -10.79 10.63 -20.05
C VAL A 27 -9.74 10.39 -18.98
N GLU A 28 -8.59 10.99 -19.14
CA GLU A 28 -7.48 10.88 -18.20
C GLU A 28 -6.95 12.27 -17.85
N TYR A 29 -6.68 12.49 -16.56
CA TYR A 29 -5.91 13.60 -16.04
C TYR A 29 -4.67 13.03 -15.36
N SER A 30 -3.52 13.61 -15.62
CA SER A 30 -2.24 13.13 -15.08
C SER A 30 -1.39 14.33 -14.68
N GLN A 31 -0.89 14.33 -13.46
CA GLN A 31 -0.03 15.38 -12.90
C GLN A 31 1.20 14.74 -12.28
N GLN A 32 2.38 15.24 -12.64
CA GLN A 32 3.61 14.81 -11.98
C GLN A 32 3.86 15.73 -10.77
N TYR A 33 3.98 15.14 -9.58
CA TYR A 33 4.20 15.86 -8.34
C TYR A 33 5.65 15.76 -7.83
N ASP A 34 6.38 14.71 -8.15
CA ASP A 34 7.77 14.51 -7.71
C ASP A 34 8.69 14.10 -8.86
N GLY A 35 10.00 14.16 -8.61
CA GLY A 35 11.05 13.77 -9.54
C GLY A 35 11.44 14.83 -10.55
N ALA A 36 12.35 14.44 -11.44
CA ALA A 36 12.94 15.36 -12.42
C ALA A 36 11.89 15.88 -13.41
N GLY A 37 11.70 17.20 -13.44
CA GLY A 37 10.73 17.86 -14.32
C GLY A 37 9.38 18.15 -13.68
N SER A 38 9.18 17.83 -12.40
CA SER A 38 8.02 18.28 -11.65
C SER A 38 7.98 19.81 -11.57
N ILE A 39 6.77 20.36 -11.69
CA ILE A 39 6.50 21.79 -11.43
C ILE A 39 6.25 22.05 -9.94
N HIS A 40 5.98 20.99 -9.17
CA HIS A 40 5.72 21.02 -7.73
C HIS A 40 7.03 20.83 -6.97
N THR A 41 7.85 21.85 -6.93
CA THR A 41 9.17 21.80 -6.24
C THR A 41 9.01 21.65 -4.73
N GLU A 42 7.88 22.05 -4.18
CA GLU A 42 7.48 21.89 -2.79
C GLU A 42 7.22 20.42 -2.41
N CYS A 43 6.83 19.58 -3.38
CA CYS A 43 6.60 18.14 -3.16
C CYS A 43 7.91 17.32 -3.24
N GLY A 44 9.02 17.93 -3.63
CA GLY A 44 10.28 17.21 -3.78
C GLY A 44 10.87 16.76 -2.45
N ILE A 45 11.10 15.46 -2.30
CA ILE A 45 11.80 14.89 -1.14
C ILE A 45 13.31 15.09 -1.30
N THR A 46 13.95 15.61 -0.26
CA THR A 46 15.40 15.74 -0.16
C THR A 46 15.89 15.15 1.15
N GLU A 47 17.21 14.95 1.32
CA GLU A 47 17.78 14.50 2.62
C GLU A 47 17.41 15.43 3.79
N ALA A 48 17.06 16.68 3.51
CA ALA A 48 16.67 17.66 4.52
C ALA A 48 15.15 17.75 4.74
N ASN A 49 14.35 17.29 3.79
CA ASN A 49 12.88 17.33 3.80
C ASN A 49 12.35 15.91 3.68
N THR A 50 12.38 15.19 4.79
CA THR A 50 11.67 13.94 4.96
C THR A 50 10.29 14.28 5.53
N ASN A 51 9.21 13.70 5.07
CA ASN A 51 7.84 14.00 5.49
C ASN A 51 7.36 15.40 5.03
N GLN A 52 7.21 15.53 3.74
CA GLN A 52 6.71 16.74 3.10
C GLN A 52 5.22 16.58 2.80
N GLU A 53 4.43 17.56 3.25
CA GLU A 53 3.04 17.69 2.81
C GLU A 53 2.99 18.63 1.62
N CYS A 54 2.28 18.22 0.56
CA CYS A 54 2.02 19.12 -0.55
C CYS A 54 0.59 18.99 -1.07
N THR A 55 0.07 20.06 -1.64
CA THR A 55 -1.28 20.11 -2.21
C THR A 55 -1.18 20.16 -3.72
N ILE A 56 -1.96 19.32 -4.38
CA ILE A 56 -2.03 19.24 -5.83
C ILE A 56 -3.44 19.60 -6.27
N ASP A 57 -3.55 20.68 -7.02
CA ASP A 57 -4.81 21.10 -7.64
C ASP A 57 -5.02 20.37 -8.95
N PHE A 58 -6.22 19.88 -9.17
CA PHE A 58 -6.62 19.40 -10.48
C PHE A 58 -7.87 20.13 -10.99
N THR A 59 -7.96 20.26 -12.31
CA THR A 59 -9.16 20.77 -12.97
C THR A 59 -9.55 19.81 -14.07
N ALA A 60 -10.76 19.30 -14.02
CA ALA A 60 -11.27 18.39 -15.03
C ALA A 60 -11.44 19.11 -16.37
N ASN A 61 -10.68 18.68 -17.38
CA ASN A 61 -10.75 19.23 -18.73
C ASN A 61 -11.92 18.70 -19.55
N GLN A 62 -12.47 17.55 -19.14
CA GLN A 62 -13.65 16.89 -19.69
C GLN A 62 -14.44 16.26 -18.57
N LYS A 63 -15.69 15.87 -18.82
CA LYS A 63 -16.48 15.08 -17.86
C LYS A 63 -15.84 13.71 -17.69
N MET A 64 -15.70 13.28 -16.43
CA MET A 64 -15.34 11.92 -16.02
C MET A 64 -16.55 11.28 -15.38
N GLU A 65 -16.98 10.12 -15.88
CA GLU A 65 -18.11 9.39 -15.34
C GLU A 65 -17.67 8.48 -14.19
N GLU A 66 -18.51 8.35 -13.17
CA GLU A 66 -18.27 7.43 -12.04
C GLU A 66 -18.27 5.96 -12.52
N PRO A 67 -17.41 5.09 -11.94
CA PRO A 67 -16.38 5.39 -10.93
C PRO A 67 -15.12 5.99 -11.55
N VAL A 68 -14.57 7.03 -10.91
CA VAL A 68 -13.29 7.62 -11.31
C VAL A 68 -12.17 6.96 -10.52
N TYR A 69 -11.25 6.32 -11.23
CA TYR A 69 -10.14 5.59 -10.64
C TYR A 69 -8.92 6.48 -10.45
N VAL A 70 -8.39 6.49 -9.23
CA VAL A 70 -7.18 7.22 -8.87
C VAL A 70 -6.00 6.27 -8.88
N TYR A 71 -4.96 6.61 -9.64
CA TYR A 71 -3.74 5.82 -9.75
C TYR A 71 -2.52 6.67 -9.38
N TYR A 72 -1.56 6.08 -8.70
CA TYR A 72 -0.20 6.60 -8.74
C TYR A 72 0.60 5.92 -9.85
N GLU A 73 1.50 6.67 -10.46
CA GLU A 73 2.37 6.19 -11.53
C GLU A 73 3.83 6.32 -11.12
N LEU A 74 4.55 5.21 -11.17
CA LEU A 74 5.98 5.20 -10.96
C LEU A 74 6.70 5.02 -12.29
N SER A 75 7.78 5.76 -12.46
CA SER A 75 8.68 5.63 -13.62
C SER A 75 10.09 5.29 -13.16
N ASN A 76 10.82 4.55 -14.00
CA ASN A 76 12.17 4.10 -13.70
C ASN A 76 12.29 3.15 -12.49
N PHE A 77 11.21 2.45 -12.15
CA PHE A 77 11.18 1.47 -11.08
C PHE A 77 11.00 0.06 -11.66
N TYR A 78 11.96 -0.84 -11.42
CA TYR A 78 12.05 -2.12 -12.12
C TYR A 78 11.51 -3.27 -11.25
N GLN A 79 10.21 -3.36 -11.07
CA GLN A 79 9.58 -4.50 -10.38
C GLN A 79 9.77 -5.84 -11.12
N ASN A 80 10.07 -5.79 -12.42
CA ASN A 80 10.30 -6.97 -13.26
C ASN A 80 11.74 -7.53 -13.18
N HIS A 81 12.62 -6.92 -12.39
CA HIS A 81 13.98 -7.44 -12.23
C HIS A 81 13.96 -8.82 -11.57
N ARG A 82 14.72 -9.78 -12.11
CA ARG A 82 14.70 -11.19 -11.67
C ARG A 82 14.89 -11.39 -10.16
N ARG A 83 15.78 -10.62 -9.52
CA ARG A 83 16.03 -10.72 -8.08
C ARG A 83 14.85 -10.15 -7.27
N TYR A 84 14.24 -9.09 -7.76
CA TYR A 84 13.11 -8.45 -7.13
C TYR A 84 11.87 -9.37 -7.13
N VAL A 85 11.48 -9.88 -8.30
CA VAL A 85 10.30 -10.77 -8.45
C VAL A 85 10.41 -12.05 -7.62
N LYS A 86 11.62 -12.56 -7.42
CA LYS A 86 11.85 -13.78 -6.63
C LYS A 86 11.92 -13.53 -5.13
N SER A 87 12.13 -12.28 -4.70
CA SER A 87 12.35 -11.93 -3.31
C SER A 87 11.02 -11.73 -2.57
N ILE A 88 10.36 -12.84 -2.24
CA ILE A 88 9.04 -12.89 -1.61
C ILE A 88 8.84 -14.21 -0.85
N SER A 89 8.17 -14.17 0.29
CA SER A 89 7.72 -15.35 1.02
C SER A 89 6.19 -15.49 0.97
N TYR A 90 5.69 -16.35 0.12
CA TYR A 90 4.25 -16.64 0.06
C TYR A 90 3.71 -17.27 1.33
N LYS A 91 4.55 -18.00 2.07
CA LYS A 91 4.14 -18.60 3.34
C LYS A 91 3.87 -17.55 4.42
N GLN A 92 4.71 -16.50 4.49
CA GLN A 92 4.45 -15.39 5.40
C GLN A 92 3.18 -14.62 5.03
N LEU A 93 2.94 -14.42 3.73
CA LEU A 93 1.69 -13.80 3.26
C LEU A 93 0.45 -14.63 3.62
N GLN A 94 0.61 -15.94 3.80
CA GLN A 94 -0.42 -16.87 4.28
C GLN A 94 -0.45 -17.02 5.81
N GLY A 95 0.20 -16.13 6.55
CA GLY A 95 0.17 -16.10 8.01
C GLY A 95 1.23 -16.95 8.72
N LYS A 96 2.14 -17.64 8.00
CA LYS A 96 3.20 -18.44 8.63
C LYS A 96 4.36 -17.56 9.09
N THR A 97 4.49 -17.37 10.39
CA THR A 97 5.48 -16.51 11.03
C THR A 97 6.12 -17.24 12.20
N ASP A 98 7.13 -18.03 11.95
CA ASP A 98 7.91 -18.68 13.00
C ASP A 98 9.36 -18.24 12.88
N SER A 99 9.88 -17.50 13.88
CA SER A 99 11.27 -17.05 13.90
C SER A 99 12.26 -18.20 14.13
N ALA A 100 11.79 -19.35 14.63
CA ALA A 100 12.60 -20.54 14.84
C ALA A 100 12.73 -21.40 13.57
N ASP A 101 11.70 -21.41 12.68
CA ASP A 101 11.75 -22.06 11.38
C ASP A 101 11.75 -21.02 10.26
N VAL A 102 12.93 -20.59 9.85
CA VAL A 102 13.11 -19.60 8.79
C VAL A 102 13.26 -20.20 7.39
N SER A 103 13.05 -21.51 7.23
CA SER A 103 13.19 -22.19 5.93
C SER A 103 12.26 -21.63 4.84
N PHE A 104 11.13 -21.04 5.24
CA PHE A 104 10.17 -20.40 4.34
C PHE A 104 10.58 -18.99 3.89
N THR A 105 11.69 -18.45 4.39
CA THR A 105 12.20 -17.12 4.04
C THR A 105 13.41 -17.17 3.09
N ASP A 106 13.85 -18.36 2.68
CA ASP A 106 15.01 -18.53 1.81
C ASP A 106 14.88 -17.79 0.47
N ASP A 107 13.66 -17.71 -0.05
CA ASP A 107 13.35 -16.95 -1.27
C ASP A 107 13.38 -15.41 -1.07
N CYS A 108 13.43 -14.93 0.17
CA CYS A 108 13.43 -13.49 0.47
C CYS A 108 14.76 -12.78 0.21
N GLN A 109 15.81 -13.52 -0.14
CA GLN A 109 17.12 -12.91 -0.39
C GLN A 109 17.04 -11.75 -1.43
N PRO A 110 17.71 -10.61 -1.17
CA PRO A 110 18.70 -10.35 -0.10
C PRO A 110 18.12 -9.77 1.20
N LEU A 111 16.80 -9.56 1.31
CA LEU A 111 16.18 -8.82 2.42
C LEU A 111 15.29 -9.75 3.26
N GLN A 112 15.93 -10.55 4.12
CA GLN A 112 15.23 -11.39 5.09
C GLN A 112 15.12 -10.72 6.45
N TYR A 113 16.18 -9.98 6.86
CA TYR A 113 16.34 -9.41 8.18
C TYR A 113 16.73 -7.95 8.10
N ILE A 114 16.39 -7.22 9.15
CA ILE A 114 17.01 -5.93 9.45
C ILE A 114 17.86 -6.05 10.70
N THR A 115 18.83 -5.13 10.84
CA THR A 115 19.69 -5.05 12.00
C THR A 115 19.22 -3.90 12.89
N LYS A 116 18.84 -4.21 14.13
CA LYS A 116 18.48 -3.20 15.14
C LYS A 116 19.48 -3.25 16.29
N PRO A 117 19.73 -2.12 17.00
CA PRO A 117 20.45 -2.14 18.26
C PRO A 117 19.76 -3.09 19.24
N ASP A 118 20.54 -3.87 19.99
CA ASP A 118 19.99 -4.72 21.03
C ASP A 118 19.54 -3.85 22.22
N THR A 119 18.28 -3.98 22.63
CA THR A 119 17.74 -3.22 23.77
C THR A 119 18.36 -3.59 25.10
N THR A 120 18.96 -4.79 25.20
CA THR A 120 19.62 -5.28 26.43
C THR A 120 21.11 -4.94 26.49
N ASN A 121 21.75 -4.75 25.34
CA ASN A 121 23.14 -4.38 25.23
C ASN A 121 23.37 -3.46 24.03
N PRO A 122 23.47 -2.12 24.24
CA PRO A 122 23.60 -1.13 23.16
C PRO A 122 24.84 -1.30 22.26
N ASP A 123 25.84 -2.04 22.73
CA ASP A 123 27.08 -2.31 21.97
C ASP A 123 26.92 -3.49 20.98
N THR A 124 25.79 -4.17 21.03
CA THR A 124 25.48 -5.30 20.15
C THR A 124 24.27 -4.98 19.26
N SER A 125 24.23 -5.64 18.11
CA SER A 125 23.11 -5.55 17.18
C SER A 125 22.43 -6.91 17.05
N LYS A 126 21.12 -6.90 16.94
CA LYS A 126 20.28 -8.07 16.74
C LYS A 126 19.69 -8.07 15.34
N GLN A 127 19.69 -9.23 14.68
CA GLN A 127 18.94 -9.42 13.46
C GLN A 127 17.48 -9.73 13.79
N ILE A 128 16.58 -8.95 13.22
CA ILE A 128 15.13 -9.09 13.37
C ILE A 128 14.56 -9.56 12.02
N LEU A 129 13.80 -10.64 12.05
CA LEU A 129 13.14 -11.17 10.86
C LEU A 129 12.07 -10.22 10.37
N LEU A 130 12.05 -9.93 9.07
CA LEU A 130 10.96 -9.16 8.45
C LEU A 130 9.76 -10.07 8.14
N SER A 131 8.56 -9.60 8.42
CA SER A 131 7.33 -10.29 8.09
C SER A 131 6.28 -9.32 7.51
N PRO A 132 6.04 -9.38 6.17
CA PRO A 132 6.68 -10.24 5.16
C PRO A 132 8.10 -9.80 4.84
N CYS A 133 8.99 -10.77 4.60
CA CYS A 133 10.33 -10.51 4.10
C CYS A 133 10.38 -10.37 2.58
N GLY A 134 11.49 -9.90 2.07
CA GLY A 134 11.76 -9.77 0.64
C GLY A 134 11.64 -8.34 0.11
N LEU A 135 12.22 -8.14 -1.07
CA LEU A 135 12.31 -6.82 -1.70
C LEU A 135 10.94 -6.25 -2.06
N ILE A 136 10.01 -7.10 -2.50
CA ILE A 136 8.69 -6.63 -2.94
C ILE A 136 7.93 -6.02 -1.75
N ALA A 137 7.84 -6.74 -0.64
CA ALA A 137 7.12 -6.27 0.55
C ALA A 137 7.78 -5.05 1.20
N ASN A 138 9.13 -4.99 1.15
CA ASN A 138 9.90 -3.94 1.82
C ASN A 138 10.32 -2.79 0.89
N SER A 139 9.57 -2.57 -0.17
CA SER A 139 9.63 -1.41 -1.05
C SER A 139 8.23 -0.89 -1.36
N LEU A 140 7.29 -1.07 -0.44
CA LEU A 140 5.94 -0.57 -0.55
C LEU A 140 5.95 0.93 -0.84
N PHE A 141 5.11 1.36 -1.79
CA PHE A 141 4.81 2.76 -1.99
C PHE A 141 4.17 3.32 -0.73
N ASN A 142 4.77 4.34 -0.16
CA ASN A 142 4.43 4.84 1.16
C ASN A 142 4.00 6.31 1.21
N ASP A 143 3.83 6.96 0.05
CA ASP A 143 3.18 8.25 0.01
C ASP A 143 1.69 8.07 0.33
N VAL A 144 1.15 8.95 1.16
CA VAL A 144 -0.26 8.95 1.54
C VAL A 144 -0.97 10.05 0.76
N ILE A 145 -1.88 9.66 -0.11
CA ILE A 145 -2.70 10.56 -0.93
C ILE A 145 -4.06 10.69 -0.26
N SER A 146 -4.45 11.89 0.12
CA SER A 146 -5.76 12.15 0.70
C SER A 146 -6.47 13.29 -0.02
N THR A 147 -7.79 13.35 0.10
CA THR A 147 -8.58 14.47 -0.40
C THR A 147 -8.74 15.52 0.70
N THR A 148 -8.62 16.80 0.37
CA THR A 148 -8.83 17.88 1.34
C THR A 148 -10.26 17.89 1.88
N THR A 149 -10.47 18.49 3.05
CA THR A 149 -11.81 18.58 3.67
C THR A 149 -12.80 19.28 2.75
N GLU A 150 -12.36 20.31 2.02
CA GLU A 150 -13.17 21.04 1.04
C GLU A 150 -13.56 20.13 -0.12
N SER A 151 -12.63 19.34 -0.63
CA SER A 151 -12.87 18.38 -1.70
C SER A 151 -13.81 17.26 -1.25
N ILE A 152 -13.67 16.75 -0.03
CA ILE A 152 -14.60 15.76 0.55
C ILE A 152 -16.01 16.35 0.64
N ALA A 153 -16.16 17.59 1.13
CA ALA A 153 -17.45 18.29 1.21
C ALA A 153 -18.09 18.51 -0.17
N ALA A 154 -17.26 18.66 -1.21
CA ALA A 154 -17.70 18.74 -2.61
C ALA A 154 -18.01 17.38 -3.24
N GLY A 155 -17.83 16.27 -2.51
CA GLY A 155 -18.10 14.90 -2.95
C GLY A 155 -16.95 14.21 -3.66
N PHE A 156 -15.72 14.72 -3.57
CA PHE A 156 -14.50 14.10 -4.10
C PHE A 156 -13.84 13.15 -3.11
N GLY A 157 -14.55 12.70 -2.08
CA GLY A 157 -14.03 11.71 -1.14
C GLY A 157 -13.58 10.46 -1.88
N MET A 158 -12.34 10.05 -1.62
CA MET A 158 -11.75 8.86 -2.21
C MET A 158 -11.99 7.67 -1.29
N LYS A 159 -12.45 6.58 -1.87
CA LYS A 159 -12.60 5.29 -1.22
C LYS A 159 -11.35 4.44 -1.51
N GLU A 160 -10.72 3.97 -0.48
CA GLU A 160 -9.47 3.18 -0.56
C GLU A 160 -9.71 1.69 -0.34
N GLU A 161 -10.96 1.31 -0.09
CA GLU A 161 -11.42 -0.09 0.02
C GLU A 161 -11.96 -0.59 -1.33
N GLY A 162 -11.80 -1.88 -1.59
CA GLY A 162 -12.25 -2.52 -2.83
C GLY A 162 -11.32 -2.28 -4.02
N ILE A 163 -10.10 -1.81 -3.78
CA ILE A 163 -9.06 -1.60 -4.80
C ILE A 163 -8.26 -2.86 -5.11
N ALA A 164 -8.17 -3.78 -4.16
CA ALA A 164 -7.54 -5.08 -4.33
C ALA A 164 -8.56 -6.13 -4.82
N TRP A 165 -8.07 -7.23 -5.37
CA TRP A 165 -8.92 -8.34 -5.76
C TRP A 165 -9.41 -9.07 -4.53
N GLU A 166 -10.71 -9.28 -4.42
CA GLU A 166 -11.36 -9.95 -3.29
C GLU A 166 -10.70 -11.29 -2.94
N SER A 167 -10.42 -12.13 -3.96
CA SER A 167 -9.72 -13.41 -3.76
C SER A 167 -8.29 -13.28 -3.20
N ASP A 168 -7.64 -12.14 -3.38
CA ASP A 168 -6.33 -11.91 -2.77
C ASP A 168 -6.51 -11.53 -1.30
N VAL A 169 -7.45 -10.65 -0.99
CA VAL A 169 -7.77 -10.22 0.39
C VAL A 169 -8.24 -11.40 1.26
N GLU A 170 -9.05 -12.30 0.69
CA GLU A 170 -9.66 -13.38 1.46
C GLU A 170 -8.76 -14.61 1.61
N GLU A 171 -7.96 -14.95 0.59
CA GLU A 171 -7.29 -16.25 0.52
C GLU A 171 -5.77 -16.19 0.53
N LYS A 172 -5.16 -15.09 0.03
CA LYS A 172 -3.70 -15.05 -0.18
C LYS A 172 -2.95 -14.22 0.85
N TYR A 173 -3.61 -13.20 1.41
CA TYR A 173 -3.02 -12.30 2.37
C TYR A 173 -3.72 -12.46 3.72
N LEU A 174 -3.15 -13.29 4.57
CA LEU A 174 -3.72 -13.63 5.86
C LEU A 174 -2.86 -13.09 6.99
N GLN A 175 -3.52 -12.59 8.03
CA GLN A 175 -2.84 -12.18 9.25
C GLN A 175 -2.03 -13.35 9.84
N PRO A 176 -0.94 -13.04 10.56
CA PRO A 176 -0.10 -14.06 11.19
C PRO A 176 -0.90 -15.02 12.07
N ASP A 177 -0.55 -16.30 12.02
CA ASP A 177 -1.12 -17.30 12.91
C ASP A 177 -0.92 -16.88 14.37
N GLY A 178 -2.00 -16.68 15.10
CA GLY A 178 -1.99 -16.18 16.48
C GLY A 178 -2.16 -14.66 16.63
N PHE A 179 -2.29 -13.91 15.52
CA PHE A 179 -2.72 -12.51 15.58
C PHE A 179 -4.09 -12.37 16.23
N LYS A 180 -4.23 -11.36 17.09
CA LYS A 180 -5.51 -11.06 17.79
C LYS A 180 -5.68 -9.56 17.88
N TYR A 181 -6.91 -9.11 17.84
CA TYR A 181 -7.28 -7.73 18.13
C TYR A 181 -8.69 -7.67 18.71
N GLU A 182 -8.98 -6.62 19.46
CA GLU A 182 -10.29 -6.35 20.04
C GLU A 182 -10.51 -4.85 20.20
N GLU A 183 -11.71 -4.37 19.86
CA GLU A 183 -12.09 -2.98 20.10
C GLU A 183 -12.17 -2.73 21.60
N CYS A 184 -11.59 -1.61 22.04
CA CYS A 184 -11.52 -1.27 23.44
C CYS A 184 -11.97 0.19 23.68
N PHE A 185 -12.48 0.46 24.88
CA PHE A 185 -13.08 1.76 25.23
C PHE A 185 -12.37 2.35 26.43
N ASP A 186 -12.13 3.68 26.40
CA ASP A 186 -11.78 4.43 27.59
C ASP A 186 -13.08 4.87 28.27
N THR A 187 -13.42 4.27 29.39
CA THR A 187 -14.41 4.84 30.32
C THR A 187 -13.70 5.76 31.30
N VAL A 188 -14.41 6.81 31.79
CA VAL A 188 -13.83 7.77 32.74
C VAL A 188 -13.34 7.01 33.99
N GLY A 189 -12.01 6.84 34.07
CA GLY A 189 -11.34 6.18 35.19
C GLY A 189 -10.85 4.76 34.95
N ASP A 190 -11.17 4.13 33.81
CA ASP A 190 -10.70 2.78 33.49
C ASP A 190 -10.51 2.62 31.96
N SER A 191 -9.25 2.49 31.52
CA SER A 191 -8.95 2.08 30.16
C SER A 191 -9.04 0.56 30.09
N ASN A 192 -10.10 0.06 29.45
CA ASN A 192 -10.27 -1.41 29.38
C ASN A 192 -9.33 -2.05 28.36
N CYS A 193 -8.61 -1.26 27.53
CA CYS A 193 -7.65 -1.79 26.55
C CYS A 193 -6.55 -2.65 27.18
N SER A 194 -5.97 -2.19 28.30
CA SER A 194 -4.98 -2.99 29.05
C SER A 194 -5.60 -4.16 29.82
N THR A 195 -6.85 -4.00 30.25
CA THR A 195 -7.58 -5.02 31.03
C THR A 195 -8.04 -6.18 30.14
N LEU A 196 -8.57 -5.88 28.95
CA LEU A 196 -9.00 -6.88 27.97
C LEU A 196 -7.87 -7.83 27.60
N CYS A 197 -6.76 -7.29 27.25
CA CYS A 197 -5.65 -8.10 26.84
C CYS A 197 -5.05 -8.93 28.00
N ASN A 198 -5.08 -8.43 29.25
CA ASN A 198 -4.67 -9.18 30.44
C ASN A 198 -5.64 -10.32 30.80
N GLN A 199 -6.95 -10.12 30.65
CA GLN A 199 -7.96 -11.13 30.92
C GLN A 199 -7.88 -12.31 29.95
N GLU A 200 -7.61 -12.02 28.68
CA GLU A 200 -7.45 -13.03 27.63
C GLU A 200 -6.05 -13.67 27.61
N GLY A 201 -5.08 -13.16 28.41
CA GLY A 201 -3.75 -13.74 28.57
C GLY A 201 -2.84 -13.61 27.33
N TRP A 202 -3.14 -12.71 26.40
CA TRP A 202 -2.36 -12.51 25.19
C TRP A 202 -1.59 -11.19 25.13
N CYS A 203 -1.68 -10.37 26.18
CA CYS A 203 -0.81 -9.22 26.33
C CYS A 203 0.61 -9.62 26.69
N GLY A 204 1.46 -9.75 25.71
CA GLY A 204 2.90 -9.94 25.93
C GLY A 204 3.57 -8.64 26.40
N THR A 205 4.02 -7.82 25.49
CA THR A 205 4.45 -6.45 25.71
C THR A 205 3.27 -5.53 25.42
N ALA A 206 2.83 -4.77 26.42
CA ALA A 206 1.73 -3.81 26.22
C ALA A 206 2.15 -2.77 25.17
N LYS A 207 1.67 -2.93 23.94
CA LYS A 207 1.74 -1.90 22.92
C LYS A 207 0.63 -0.89 23.18
N GLU A 208 0.89 0.36 22.86
CA GLU A 208 -0.16 1.39 22.89
C GLU A 208 -1.32 0.97 21.96
N PRO A 209 -2.58 1.15 22.38
CA PRO A 209 -3.72 0.85 21.54
C PRO A 209 -3.66 1.62 20.23
N TYR A 210 -4.04 0.97 19.14
CA TYR A 210 -4.21 1.64 17.86
C TYR A 210 -5.52 2.44 17.87
N VAL A 211 -5.48 3.64 17.31
CA VAL A 211 -6.66 4.50 17.13
C VAL A 211 -6.89 4.67 15.64
N ASP A 212 -8.06 4.28 15.16
CA ASP A 212 -8.43 4.44 13.76
C ASP A 212 -8.93 5.86 13.42
N ALA A 213 -9.25 6.10 12.15
CA ALA A 213 -9.76 7.38 11.67
C ALA A 213 -11.10 7.78 12.30
N ASP A 214 -11.91 6.82 12.74
CA ASP A 214 -13.18 7.02 13.44
C ASP A 214 -13.01 7.22 14.96
N SER A 215 -11.77 7.34 15.44
CA SER A 215 -11.40 7.45 16.86
C SER A 215 -11.74 6.22 17.70
N LYS A 216 -11.95 5.07 17.07
CA LYS A 216 -12.07 3.81 17.79
C LYS A 216 -10.69 3.30 18.18
N LYS A 217 -10.61 2.69 19.36
CA LYS A 217 -9.38 2.14 19.90
C LYS A 217 -9.39 0.62 19.83
N TYR A 218 -8.23 0.05 19.51
CA TYR A 218 -8.04 -1.38 19.38
C TYR A 218 -6.81 -1.83 20.16
N ALA A 219 -7.00 -2.78 21.06
CA ALA A 219 -5.90 -3.57 21.59
C ALA A 219 -5.55 -4.65 20.54
N PHE A 220 -4.27 -4.89 20.31
CA PHE A 220 -3.81 -5.89 19.34
C PHE A 220 -2.58 -6.63 19.82
N PHE A 221 -2.38 -7.82 19.25
CA PHE A 221 -1.26 -8.69 19.56
C PHE A 221 -0.72 -9.35 18.30
N TYR A 222 0.58 -9.25 18.12
CA TYR A 222 1.33 -9.98 17.11
C TYR A 222 2.25 -11.00 17.79
N PRO A 223 2.29 -12.27 17.35
CA PRO A 223 3.17 -13.27 17.94
C PRO A 223 4.64 -12.95 17.67
N ASP A 224 5.50 -13.22 18.65
CA ASP A 224 6.98 -13.09 18.54
C ASP A 224 7.50 -11.72 18.05
N ASP A 225 6.81 -10.65 18.39
CA ASP A 225 7.12 -9.27 17.99
C ASP A 225 8.50 -8.77 18.47
N ILE A 226 9.15 -9.49 19.36
CA ILE A 226 10.53 -9.23 19.80
C ILE A 226 11.56 -9.65 18.74
N ASN A 227 11.26 -10.69 17.96
CA ASN A 227 12.16 -11.28 16.97
C ASN A 227 11.71 -11.02 15.54
N ILE A 228 10.48 -10.56 15.36
CA ILE A 228 9.86 -10.30 14.07
C ILE A 228 9.45 -8.83 13.98
N GLN A 229 9.77 -8.18 12.87
CA GLN A 229 9.22 -6.87 12.53
C GLN A 229 8.12 -7.06 11.49
N TYR A 230 6.92 -6.69 11.87
CA TYR A 230 5.75 -6.79 11.03
C TYR A 230 5.59 -5.59 10.09
N LEU A 231 4.73 -5.74 9.07
CA LEU A 231 4.54 -4.75 8.01
C LEU A 231 4.13 -3.38 8.56
N TYR A 232 3.19 -3.33 9.50
CA TYR A 232 2.74 -2.08 10.12
C TYR A 232 3.85 -1.34 10.90
N GLU A 233 4.88 -2.06 11.38
CA GLU A 233 6.04 -1.45 12.03
C GLU A 233 7.06 -0.88 11.02
N SER A 234 7.03 -1.39 9.79
CA SER A 234 7.87 -0.91 8.68
C SER A 234 7.25 0.28 7.97
N TYR A 235 5.93 0.32 7.89
CA TYR A 235 5.15 1.33 7.18
C TYR A 235 3.95 1.82 8.02
N PRO A 236 4.21 2.44 9.19
CA PRO A 236 3.16 2.78 10.16
C PRO A 236 2.13 3.78 9.64
N GLU A 237 2.50 4.59 8.64
CA GLU A 237 1.62 5.62 8.07
C GLU A 237 0.67 5.08 7.00
N VAL A 238 1.03 3.95 6.39
CA VAL A 238 0.24 3.34 5.29
C VAL A 238 -0.53 2.12 5.76
N VAL A 239 0.06 1.37 6.70
CA VAL A 239 -0.48 0.08 7.14
C VAL A 239 -0.81 0.13 8.61
N SER A 240 -2.09 -0.01 8.93
CA SER A 240 -2.53 -0.13 10.32
C SER A 240 -2.16 -1.49 10.92
N PRO A 241 -1.93 -1.57 12.25
CA PRO A 241 -1.66 -2.85 12.90
C PRO A 241 -2.86 -3.83 12.86
N ILE A 242 -4.06 -3.34 12.58
CA ILE A 242 -5.26 -4.18 12.47
C ILE A 242 -5.33 -4.83 11.08
N GLU A 243 -5.01 -4.09 10.05
CA GLU A 243 -5.01 -4.59 8.67
C GLU A 243 -3.77 -5.44 8.37
N GLY A 244 -2.57 -4.98 8.77
CA GLY A 244 -1.33 -5.68 8.50
C GLY A 244 -1.18 -6.01 7.01
N VAL A 245 -0.94 -7.28 6.69
CA VAL A 245 -0.79 -7.73 5.29
C VAL A 245 -2.10 -7.72 4.48
N LYS A 246 -3.25 -7.51 5.13
CA LYS A 246 -4.55 -7.38 4.46
C LYS A 246 -4.82 -5.97 3.94
N ASN A 247 -3.95 -5.01 4.25
CA ASN A 247 -4.05 -3.66 3.69
C ASN A 247 -4.09 -3.71 2.17
N GLU A 248 -5.09 -3.08 1.57
CA GLU A 248 -5.33 -3.23 0.13
C GLU A 248 -4.28 -2.52 -0.73
N HIS A 249 -3.68 -1.41 -0.26
CA HIS A 249 -2.55 -0.76 -0.94
C HIS A 249 -1.34 -1.70 -1.00
N PHE A 250 -1.07 -2.42 0.10
CA PHE A 250 -0.04 -3.44 0.12
C PHE A 250 -0.34 -4.57 -0.87
N ILE A 251 -1.57 -5.08 -0.91
CA ILE A 251 -1.96 -6.16 -1.84
C ILE A 251 -1.81 -5.72 -3.30
N VAL A 252 -2.25 -4.50 -3.62
CA VAL A 252 -2.10 -3.90 -4.96
C VAL A 252 -0.62 -3.74 -5.32
N TRP A 253 0.23 -3.33 -4.35
CA TRP A 253 1.68 -3.22 -4.55
C TRP A 253 2.34 -4.55 -4.89
N MET A 254 1.96 -5.62 -4.17
CA MET A 254 2.56 -6.95 -4.30
C MET A 254 2.38 -7.59 -5.68
N ARG A 255 1.44 -7.11 -6.49
CA ARG A 255 1.30 -7.51 -7.90
C ARG A 255 2.34 -6.78 -8.74
N THR A 256 3.47 -7.44 -9.00
CA THR A 256 4.61 -6.84 -9.70
C THR A 256 4.28 -6.42 -11.14
N ALA A 257 4.71 -5.22 -11.51
CA ALA A 257 4.56 -4.69 -12.86
C ALA A 257 5.61 -5.27 -13.82
N GLY A 258 5.22 -5.48 -15.07
CA GLY A 258 6.11 -6.01 -16.11
C GLY A 258 6.99 -4.97 -16.81
N LEU A 259 6.73 -3.69 -16.60
CA LEU A 259 7.43 -2.57 -17.23
C LEU A 259 7.96 -1.59 -16.18
N PRO A 260 9.03 -0.82 -16.48
CA PRO A 260 9.63 0.11 -15.53
C PRO A 260 8.84 1.41 -15.35
N LYS A 261 7.82 1.63 -16.16
CA LYS A 261 6.80 2.65 -16.01
C LYS A 261 5.46 1.93 -15.83
N PHE A 262 4.81 2.14 -14.70
CA PHE A 262 3.56 1.44 -14.36
C PHE A 262 2.68 2.26 -13.43
N ARG A 263 1.41 1.88 -13.39
CA ARG A 263 0.39 2.47 -12.52
C ARG A 263 -0.13 1.44 -11.55
N LYS A 264 -0.50 1.90 -10.36
CA LYS A 264 -1.17 1.12 -9.33
C LYS A 264 -2.42 1.87 -8.88
N LEU A 265 -3.52 1.15 -8.72
CA LEU A 265 -4.75 1.72 -8.21
C LEU A 265 -4.55 2.15 -6.75
N TYR A 266 -4.92 3.40 -6.45
CA TYR A 266 -4.84 3.96 -5.11
C TYR A 266 -6.21 4.11 -4.48
N GLY A 267 -7.21 4.56 -5.25
CA GLY A 267 -8.54 4.75 -4.72
C GLY A 267 -9.58 4.95 -5.82
N ILE A 268 -10.82 5.10 -5.40
CA ILE A 268 -12.00 5.22 -6.27
C ILE A 268 -12.84 6.39 -5.78
N ILE A 269 -13.23 7.29 -6.70
CA ILE A 269 -14.19 8.36 -6.44
C ILE A 269 -15.52 7.94 -7.04
N GLU A 270 -16.53 7.77 -6.19
CA GLU A 270 -17.89 7.35 -6.57
C GLU A 270 -18.76 8.59 -6.87
N LYS A 271 -18.31 9.41 -7.83
CA LYS A 271 -18.99 10.64 -8.27
C LYS A 271 -18.58 10.99 -9.70
N ASP A 272 -19.54 11.44 -10.49
CA ASP A 272 -19.26 12.13 -11.76
C ASP A 272 -18.47 13.42 -11.48
N ILE A 273 -17.42 13.67 -12.23
CA ILE A 273 -16.66 14.92 -12.19
C ILE A 273 -16.97 15.69 -13.47
N GLU A 274 -17.64 16.84 -13.33
CA GLU A 274 -18.03 17.64 -14.48
C GLU A 274 -16.83 18.45 -15.02
N LYS A 275 -16.89 18.78 -16.31
CA LYS A 275 -15.88 19.62 -16.93
C LYS A 275 -15.77 20.97 -16.22
N GLY A 276 -14.55 21.34 -15.81
CA GLY A 276 -14.26 22.58 -15.10
C GLY A 276 -14.40 22.47 -13.59
N GLU A 277 -14.86 21.33 -13.05
CA GLU A 277 -14.75 21.08 -11.61
C GLU A 277 -13.28 20.98 -11.20
N THR A 278 -12.99 21.53 -10.02
CA THR A 278 -11.66 21.54 -9.40
C THR A 278 -11.72 20.74 -8.11
N GLY A 279 -10.66 20.03 -7.84
CA GLY A 279 -10.44 19.35 -6.57
C GLY A 279 -9.01 19.54 -6.10
N GLU A 280 -8.80 19.40 -4.83
CA GLU A 280 -7.49 19.49 -4.19
C GLU A 280 -7.16 18.16 -3.52
N TRP A 281 -5.94 17.71 -3.70
CA TRP A 281 -5.41 16.50 -3.12
C TRP A 281 -4.24 16.88 -2.22
N CYS A 282 -4.23 16.35 -1.01
CA CYS A 282 -3.12 16.47 -0.09
C CYS A 282 -2.27 15.22 -0.19
N GLU A 283 -0.98 15.37 -0.38
CA GLU A 283 -0.05 14.25 -0.45
C GLU A 283 1.00 14.39 0.64
N TYR A 284 1.12 13.35 1.46
CA TYR A 284 2.15 13.22 2.48
C TYR A 284 3.24 12.30 1.95
N LEU A 285 4.40 12.90 1.65
CA LEU A 285 5.55 12.20 1.13
C LEU A 285 6.41 11.71 2.31
N TRP A 286 6.54 10.40 2.44
CA TRP A 286 7.31 9.79 3.50
C TRP A 286 8.63 9.23 2.97
N ASN A 287 9.73 9.54 3.64
CA ASN A 287 11.03 8.95 3.35
C ASN A 287 11.09 7.52 3.93
N GLY A 288 10.31 6.61 3.36
CA GLY A 288 10.54 5.19 3.57
C GLY A 288 11.87 4.81 2.92
N LEU A 289 12.56 3.86 3.50
CA LEU A 289 13.84 3.32 3.03
C LEU A 289 13.74 2.87 1.56
N PHE A 290 13.79 3.82 0.62
CA PHE A 290 14.15 3.47 -0.73
C PHE A 290 15.61 3.06 -0.69
N ALA A 291 15.84 1.75 -0.59
CA ALA A 291 17.15 1.22 -0.89
C ALA A 291 17.50 1.69 -2.30
N THR A 292 18.33 2.71 -2.40
CA THR A 292 18.97 3.11 -3.66
C THR A 292 19.79 1.91 -4.10
N PHE A 293 19.23 1.13 -5.00
CA PHE A 293 19.95 0.08 -5.68
C PHE A 293 20.82 0.72 -6.75
N ASN A 294 22.09 1.00 -6.42
CA ASN A 294 23.17 1.21 -7.38
C ASN A 294 23.60 -0.11 -8.00
#